data_8ef32d718737d6b5b782aa8d139e0c6f
#
_entry.id   8ef32d718737d6b5b782aa8d139e0c6f
#
_cell.length_a   1.000
_cell.length_b   1.000
_cell.length_c   1.000
_cell.angle_alpha   90.00
_cell.angle_beta   90.00
_cell.angle_gamma   90.00
#
_symmetry.space_group_name_H-M   'P 1'
#
loop_
_entity.id
_entity.type
_entity.pdbx_description
1 polymer ?
#
loop_
_entity_poly.entity_id
_entity_poly.type
_entity_poly.pdbx_seq_one_letter_code
_entity_poly.pdbx_strand_id
1 'polypeptide(L)'
;MKTMIKIMAVALLAVMMCTVLASCSTISGTYSATYESEGFLGLGAGSYTTTYEFKGKNITRTDDVTVGSKTTTNTLTGTYEIQDDKIVITWDKDVETGDGQTSTTKSTYDFAKGDGFVLIDGRQYNKN
;
A
#
# COMPACT_ATOMS: atom_id res chain seq x y z
N MET A 1 -15.05 34.95 -30.52
CA MET A 1 -15.71 33.64 -30.37
C MET A 1 -14.74 32.47 -30.38
N LYS A 2 -13.85 32.36 -31.36
CA LYS A 2 -12.89 31.23 -31.42
C LYS A 2 -11.91 31.19 -30.24
N THR A 3 -11.54 32.34 -29.67
CA THR A 3 -10.60 32.43 -28.54
C THR A 3 -11.23 32.01 -27.20
N MET A 4 -12.53 32.30 -27.00
CA MET A 4 -13.25 31.90 -25.79
C MET A 4 -13.48 30.40 -25.71
N ILE A 5 -13.74 29.74 -26.84
CA ILE A 5 -13.92 28.28 -26.92
C ILE A 5 -12.61 27.57 -26.60
N LYS A 6 -11.47 28.09 -27.04
CA LYS A 6 -10.15 27.54 -26.75
C LYS A 6 -9.79 27.66 -25.26
N ILE A 7 -10.13 28.78 -24.63
CA ILE A 7 -9.88 29.01 -23.20
C ILE A 7 -10.75 28.07 -22.35
N MET A 8 -12.03 27.89 -22.72
CA MET A 8 -12.92 26.96 -22.03
C MET A 8 -12.45 25.50 -22.16
N ALA A 9 -11.97 25.07 -23.33
CA ALA A 9 -11.49 23.73 -23.55
C ALA A 9 -10.22 23.44 -22.72
N VAL A 10 -9.31 24.40 -22.63
CA VAL A 10 -8.10 24.27 -21.82
C VAL A 10 -8.41 24.22 -20.31
N ALA A 11 -9.36 25.04 -19.86
CA ALA A 11 -9.82 25.05 -18.48
C ALA A 11 -10.50 23.71 -18.10
N LEU A 12 -11.31 23.15 -18.99
CA LEU A 12 -11.97 21.87 -18.78
C LEU A 12 -10.96 20.71 -18.70
N LEU A 13 -9.93 20.74 -19.54
CA LEU A 13 -8.87 19.75 -19.52
C LEU A 13 -8.05 19.84 -18.22
N ALA A 14 -7.75 21.04 -17.75
CA ALA A 14 -7.03 21.26 -16.50
C ALA A 14 -7.83 20.76 -15.29
N VAL A 15 -9.15 20.98 -15.28
CA VAL A 15 -10.03 20.49 -14.20
C VAL A 15 -10.12 18.96 -14.23
N MET A 16 -10.18 18.33 -15.40
CA MET A 16 -10.16 16.86 -15.49
C MET A 16 -8.84 16.26 -15.02
N MET A 17 -7.71 16.88 -15.34
CA MET A 17 -6.41 16.42 -14.83
C MET A 17 -6.30 16.56 -13.31
N CYS A 18 -6.81 17.63 -12.74
CA CYS A 18 -6.82 17.83 -11.29
C CYS A 18 -7.71 16.81 -10.57
N THR A 19 -8.84 16.43 -11.13
CA THR A 19 -9.72 15.43 -10.52
C THR A 19 -9.13 14.02 -10.58
N VAL A 20 -8.44 13.68 -11.66
CA VAL A 20 -7.75 12.39 -11.79
C VAL A 20 -6.57 12.30 -10.80
N LEU A 21 -5.80 13.36 -10.65
CA LEU A 21 -4.70 13.42 -9.68
C LEU A 21 -5.20 13.37 -8.24
N ALA A 22 -6.29 14.06 -7.92
CA ALA A 22 -6.88 14.03 -6.58
C ALA A 22 -7.51 12.67 -6.24
N SER A 23 -8.09 11.95 -7.21
CA SER A 23 -8.67 10.63 -6.98
C SER A 23 -7.62 9.51 -6.89
N CYS A 24 -6.40 9.72 -7.40
CA CYS A 24 -5.29 8.77 -7.32
C CYS A 24 -4.44 8.92 -6.05
N SER A 25 -4.63 9.98 -5.24
CA SER A 25 -3.80 10.30 -4.08
C SER A 25 -4.17 9.53 -2.83
N THR A 26 -5.36 8.94 -2.76
CA THR A 26 -5.83 8.17 -1.60
C THR A 26 -6.43 6.84 -2.02
N ILE A 27 -6.11 5.82 -1.26
CA ILE A 27 -6.67 4.48 -1.38
C ILE A 27 -7.53 4.23 -0.14
N SER A 28 -8.61 3.50 -0.27
CA SER A 28 -9.38 3.06 0.89
C SER A 28 -9.68 1.58 0.80
N GLY A 29 -9.68 0.92 1.94
CA GLY A 29 -10.03 -0.48 2.08
C GLY A 29 -8.88 -1.34 2.56
N THR A 30 -9.15 -2.62 2.63
CA THR A 30 -8.22 -3.65 3.10
C THR A 30 -7.92 -4.61 1.96
N TYR A 31 -6.63 -4.82 1.71
CA TYR A 31 -6.13 -5.66 0.63
C TYR A 31 -5.17 -6.70 1.18
N SER A 32 -5.28 -7.94 0.75
CA SER A 32 -4.44 -9.02 1.27
C SER A 32 -3.95 -9.97 0.19
N ALA A 33 -2.80 -10.59 0.46
CA ALA A 33 -2.24 -11.67 -0.33
C ALA A 33 -1.75 -12.78 0.60
N THR A 34 -2.03 -14.01 0.23
CA THR A 34 -1.66 -15.19 1.00
C THR A 34 -0.74 -16.08 0.18
N TYR A 35 0.34 -16.53 0.79
CA TYR A 35 1.22 -17.56 0.26
C TYR A 35 1.11 -18.80 1.11
N GLU A 36 0.94 -19.93 0.46
CA GLU A 36 0.96 -21.23 1.10
C GLU A 36 2.27 -21.94 0.77
N SER A 37 2.92 -22.47 1.79
CA SER A 37 4.10 -23.31 1.66
C SER A 37 3.76 -24.73 2.06
N GLU A 38 4.06 -25.70 1.20
CA GLU A 38 3.79 -27.14 1.43
C GLU A 38 4.75 -27.79 2.42
N GLY A 39 5.57 -27.01 3.06
CA GLY A 39 6.59 -27.53 3.98
C GLY A 39 7.93 -27.76 3.30
N PHE A 40 8.97 -27.33 3.95
CA PHE A 40 10.36 -27.50 3.52
C PHE A 40 11.17 -28.09 4.68
N LEU A 41 11.92 -29.16 4.43
CA LEU A 41 12.76 -29.84 5.41
C LEU A 41 12.03 -30.37 6.66
N GLY A 42 10.82 -30.89 6.51
CA GLY A 42 10.06 -31.46 7.64
C GLY A 42 9.44 -30.42 8.59
N LEU A 43 9.54 -29.16 8.24
CA LEU A 43 8.88 -28.07 8.95
C LEU A 43 7.46 -27.90 8.43
N GLY A 44 6.51 -28.65 8.78
CA GLY A 44 5.09 -28.59 8.40
C GLY A 44 4.62 -27.52 7.41
N ALA A 45 3.47 -27.70 6.80
CA ALA A 45 2.87 -26.70 5.92
C ALA A 45 2.63 -25.39 6.65
N GLY A 46 2.97 -24.28 6.01
CA GLY A 46 2.79 -22.94 6.56
C GLY A 46 2.07 -22.00 5.59
N SER A 47 1.50 -20.93 6.10
CA SER A 47 0.94 -19.84 5.31
C SER A 47 1.49 -18.51 5.78
N TYR A 48 1.63 -17.59 4.83
CA TYR A 48 2.07 -16.23 5.07
C TYR A 48 1.06 -15.29 4.42
N THR A 49 0.39 -14.48 5.23
CA THR A 49 -0.60 -13.52 4.75
C THR A 49 -0.13 -12.11 5.08
N THR A 50 -0.02 -11.28 4.06
CA THR A 50 0.22 -9.85 4.23
C THR A 50 -1.06 -9.09 3.93
N THR A 51 -1.47 -8.23 4.85
CA THR A 51 -2.65 -7.39 4.73
C THR A 51 -2.25 -5.92 4.83
N TYR A 52 -2.70 -5.12 3.85
CA TYR A 52 -2.60 -3.67 3.89
C TYR A 52 -3.97 -3.05 4.09
N GLU A 53 -4.11 -2.25 5.12
CA GLU A 53 -5.31 -1.45 5.37
C GLU A 53 -4.99 0.02 5.11
N PHE A 54 -5.76 0.63 4.20
CA PHE A 54 -5.63 2.03 3.84
C PHE A 54 -6.83 2.81 4.40
N LYS A 55 -6.54 3.80 5.22
CA LYS A 55 -7.56 4.66 5.83
C LYS A 55 -7.09 6.11 5.81
N GLY A 56 -7.64 6.90 4.87
CA GLY A 56 -7.16 8.25 4.60
C GLY A 56 -5.72 8.22 4.11
N LYS A 57 -4.82 8.86 4.84
CA LYS A 57 -3.37 8.84 4.58
C LYS A 57 -2.62 7.81 5.43
N ASN A 58 -3.33 7.08 6.27
CA ASN A 58 -2.74 6.08 7.15
C ASN A 58 -2.71 4.72 6.46
N ILE A 59 -1.66 3.98 6.71
CA ILE A 59 -1.48 2.62 6.25
C ILE A 59 -1.14 1.71 7.43
N THR A 60 -1.76 0.54 7.47
CA THR A 60 -1.42 -0.51 8.43
C THR A 60 -1.08 -1.77 7.66
N ARG A 61 0.09 -2.34 7.92
CA ARG A 61 0.50 -3.63 7.38
C ARG A 61 0.48 -4.66 8.49
N THR A 62 -0.19 -5.76 8.24
CA THR A 62 -0.22 -6.90 9.15
C THR A 62 0.34 -8.12 8.41
N ASP A 63 1.34 -8.75 8.99
CA ASP A 63 1.93 -9.99 8.50
C ASP A 63 1.58 -11.12 9.46
N ASP A 64 0.81 -12.09 8.98
CA ASP A 64 0.44 -13.29 9.71
C ASP A 64 1.22 -14.48 9.16
N VAL A 65 2.04 -15.08 10.00
CA VAL A 65 2.81 -16.28 9.66
C VAL A 65 2.26 -17.45 10.47
N THR A 66 1.73 -18.44 9.80
CA THR A 66 1.21 -19.67 10.42
C THR A 66 2.10 -20.85 10.05
N VAL A 67 2.63 -21.52 11.05
CA VAL A 67 3.41 -22.76 10.89
C VAL A 67 2.80 -23.81 11.82
N GLY A 68 2.23 -24.85 11.23
CA GLY A 68 1.48 -25.85 11.99
C GLY A 68 0.25 -25.22 12.66
N SER A 69 0.18 -25.32 13.99
CA SER A 69 -0.92 -24.72 14.80
C SER A 69 -0.56 -23.35 15.38
N LYS A 70 0.64 -22.83 15.10
CA LYS A 70 1.13 -21.57 15.66
C LYS A 70 1.05 -20.45 14.64
N THR A 71 0.38 -19.36 15.01
CA THR A 71 0.32 -18.13 14.22
C THR A 71 1.06 -17.01 14.93
N THR A 72 1.94 -16.33 14.21
CA THR A 72 2.63 -15.14 14.68
C THR A 72 2.17 -13.95 13.86
N THR A 73 1.72 -12.89 14.52
CA THR A 73 1.23 -11.66 13.88
C THR A 73 2.18 -10.52 14.17
N ASN A 74 2.59 -9.81 13.12
CA ASN A 74 3.38 -8.60 13.22
C ASN A 74 2.64 -7.45 12.54
N THR A 75 2.53 -6.31 13.21
CA THR A 75 1.78 -5.15 12.72
C THR A 75 2.70 -3.93 12.65
N LEU A 76 2.67 -3.25 11.49
CA LEU A 76 3.36 -2.00 11.24
C LEU A 76 2.34 -0.95 10.85
N THR A 77 2.48 0.24 11.39
CA THR A 77 1.65 1.40 11.05
C THR A 77 2.49 2.52 10.46
N GLY A 78 1.88 3.37 9.67
CA GLY A 78 2.57 4.50 9.07
C GLY A 78 1.63 5.37 8.25
N THR A 79 2.24 6.22 7.42
CA THR A 79 1.56 7.06 6.46
C THR A 79 2.08 6.77 5.06
N TYR A 80 1.29 7.06 4.04
CA TYR A 80 1.69 6.82 2.66
C TYR A 80 1.36 7.99 1.75
N GLU A 81 2.07 8.05 0.64
CA GLU A 81 1.86 8.99 -0.44
C GLU A 81 2.00 8.25 -1.77
N ILE A 82 1.12 8.56 -2.73
CA ILE A 82 1.23 8.02 -4.08
C ILE A 82 1.82 9.09 -4.98
N GLN A 83 2.97 8.76 -5.58
CA GLN A 83 3.70 9.63 -6.49
C GLN A 83 3.86 8.91 -7.82
N ASP A 84 3.08 9.31 -8.83
CA ASP A 84 3.03 8.68 -10.15
C ASP A 84 2.71 7.17 -10.07
N ASP A 85 3.67 6.32 -10.36
CA ASP A 85 3.56 4.85 -10.29
C ASP A 85 4.26 4.25 -9.06
N LYS A 86 4.50 5.08 -8.04
CA LYS A 86 5.17 4.68 -6.80
C LYS A 86 4.30 4.94 -5.58
N ILE A 87 4.42 4.09 -4.59
CA ILE A 87 3.91 4.35 -3.24
C ILE A 87 5.10 4.59 -2.31
N VAL A 88 5.07 5.70 -1.60
CA VAL A 88 6.07 6.04 -0.60
C VAL A 88 5.44 5.88 0.77
N ILE A 89 5.94 4.94 1.55
CA ILE A 89 5.41 4.64 2.87
C ILE A 89 6.42 5.10 3.91
N THR A 90 5.95 5.88 4.87
CA THR A 90 6.73 6.29 6.04
C THR A 90 6.22 5.49 7.24
N TRP A 91 7.02 4.54 7.70
CA TRP A 91 6.64 3.66 8.80
C TRP A 91 6.92 4.34 10.15
N ASP A 92 5.94 4.29 11.04
CA ASP A 92 6.09 4.65 12.44
C ASP A 92 6.76 3.47 13.15
N LYS A 93 8.05 3.37 13.00
CA LYS A 93 8.79 2.29 13.62
C LYS A 93 9.40 2.79 14.92
N ASP A 94 8.81 2.39 16.02
CA ASP A 94 9.46 2.43 17.33
C ASP A 94 10.58 1.36 17.36
N VAL A 95 11.61 1.57 16.57
CA VAL A 95 12.84 0.83 16.79
C VAL A 95 13.54 1.53 17.94
N GLU A 96 13.40 1.00 19.14
CA GLU A 96 14.37 1.25 20.18
C GLU A 96 15.73 0.75 19.69
N THR A 97 16.44 1.59 18.98
CA THR A 97 17.89 1.45 18.92
C THR A 97 18.37 1.58 20.35
N GLY A 98 19.41 0.86 20.73
CA GLY A 98 19.96 0.89 22.10
C GLY A 98 20.23 2.26 22.70
N ASP A 99 19.93 3.33 21.98
CA ASP A 99 20.07 4.74 22.39
C ASP A 99 18.71 5.41 22.70
N GLY A 100 17.59 4.68 22.65
CA GLY A 100 16.25 5.23 22.87
C GLY A 100 15.77 6.19 21.78
N GLN A 101 16.36 6.16 20.60
CA GLN A 101 15.96 6.98 19.46
C GLN A 101 14.95 6.26 18.57
N THR A 102 13.86 6.94 18.26
CA THR A 102 12.88 6.51 17.27
C THR A 102 13.38 6.82 15.86
N SER A 103 13.57 5.82 15.03
CA SER A 103 13.91 6.06 13.63
C SER A 103 12.72 5.77 12.73
N THR A 104 12.37 6.73 11.89
CA THR A 104 11.35 6.60 10.86
C THR A 104 11.98 5.99 9.62
N THR A 105 11.41 4.91 9.08
CA THR A 105 11.89 4.27 7.87
C THR A 105 10.96 4.59 6.70
N LYS A 106 11.51 5.13 5.62
CA LYS A 106 10.80 5.33 4.35
C LYS A 106 11.05 4.16 3.42
N SER A 107 9.98 3.65 2.82
CA SER A 107 10.03 2.60 1.80
C SER A 107 9.31 3.07 0.55
N THR A 108 9.93 2.89 -0.60
CA THR A 108 9.33 3.24 -1.90
C THR A 108 9.17 1.98 -2.73
N TYR A 109 7.95 1.72 -3.20
CA TYR A 109 7.62 0.55 -4.01
C TYR A 109 6.93 0.96 -5.29
N ASP A 110 7.07 0.15 -6.34
CA ASP A 110 6.22 0.23 -7.51
C ASP A 110 4.77 0.02 -7.11
N PHE A 111 3.87 0.83 -7.65
CA PHE A 111 2.46 0.82 -7.30
C PHE A 111 1.59 0.92 -8.53
N ALA A 112 0.54 0.10 -8.56
CA ALA A 112 -0.56 0.21 -9.51
C ALA A 112 -1.86 -0.17 -8.82
N LYS A 113 -2.96 0.41 -9.27
CA LYS A 113 -4.29 0.11 -8.76
C LYS A 113 -5.17 -0.41 -9.89
N GLY A 114 -5.79 -1.55 -9.66
CA GLY A 114 -6.80 -2.12 -10.54
C GLY A 114 -8.18 -2.14 -9.89
N ASP A 115 -9.12 -2.80 -10.54
CA ASP A 115 -10.47 -2.99 -10.01
C ASP A 115 -10.48 -4.14 -9.00
N GLY A 116 -10.63 -3.79 -7.73
CA GLY A 116 -10.62 -4.76 -6.63
C GLY A 116 -9.25 -5.29 -6.22
N PHE A 117 -8.17 -4.68 -6.67
CA PHE A 117 -6.82 -5.05 -6.24
C PHE A 117 -5.83 -3.89 -6.32
N VAL A 118 -4.71 -4.05 -5.66
CA VAL A 118 -3.53 -3.19 -5.80
C VAL A 118 -2.29 -4.03 -6.07
N LEU A 119 -1.35 -3.48 -6.83
CA LEU A 119 -0.01 -4.05 -7.01
C LEU A 119 0.99 -3.20 -6.21
N ILE A 120 1.71 -3.84 -5.32
CA ILE A 120 2.77 -3.21 -4.51
C ILE A 120 4.01 -4.06 -4.68
N ASP A 121 5.08 -3.46 -5.21
CA ASP A 121 6.35 -4.14 -5.49
C ASP A 121 6.17 -5.38 -6.39
N GLY A 122 5.29 -5.25 -7.40
CA GLY A 122 4.98 -6.33 -8.34
C GLY A 122 4.06 -7.44 -7.80
N ARG A 123 3.63 -7.34 -6.55
CA ARG A 123 2.75 -8.33 -5.92
C ARG A 123 1.31 -7.84 -5.89
N GLN A 124 0.39 -8.72 -6.22
CA GLN A 124 -1.04 -8.42 -6.21
C GLN A 124 -1.65 -8.69 -4.84
N TYR A 125 -2.34 -7.66 -4.31
CA TYR A 125 -3.14 -7.75 -3.10
C TYR A 125 -4.60 -7.51 -3.46
N ASN A 126 -5.45 -8.45 -3.13
CA ASN A 126 -6.87 -8.39 -3.47
C ASN A 126 -7.67 -7.74 -2.34
N LYS A 127 -8.69 -6.96 -2.72
CA LYS A 127 -9.59 -6.33 -1.77
C LYS A 127 -10.44 -7.38 -1.04
N ASN A 128 -10.48 -7.27 0.25
CA ASN A 128 -11.30 -8.13 1.09
C ASN A 128 -12.77 -7.74 1.05
#